data_a728e15ebd5df8f063bc1f6fa1297663
#
_entry.id   a728e15ebd5df8f063bc1f6fa1297663
#
_cell.length_a   1.000
_cell.length_b   1.000
_cell.length_c   1.000
_cell.angle_alpha   90.00
_cell.angle_beta   90.00
_cell.angle_gamma   90.00
#
_symmetry.space_group_name_H-M   'P 1'
#
loop_
_entity.id
_entity.type
_entity.pdbx_description
1 polymer ?
#
loop_
_entity_poly.entity_id
_entity_poly.type
_entity_poly.pdbx_seq_one_letter_code
_entity_poly.pdbx_strand_id
1 'polypeptide(L)'
;MRKINKLVWGLLILIVGLALFFRNQNYINFQLKRINDANSFVKFPNYNDTVTEAEDGLQEVTNPKSNLVLVNKERKLPDEYEPPDLIYPIVPLHGVNKEKTLMRKEAAHALENLFERAEASGVKLTPVSAYRSLDRQQSLYNYYIQIHGEDWTHSFSAVPGTSEHQTGLSIDVSSPSFGNKLEQEFGETKEGTWLAAHAHEFGFVIRYPEDKVELTKYNYEPWHIRYIGKKYATYLYKNDLVLEEVMKPKNN
;
A
#
# COMPACT_ATOMS: atom_id res chain seq x y z
N MET A 1 -55.45 -36.78 21.76
CA MET A 1 -54.01 -36.85 22.15
C MET A 1 -53.01 -36.56 20.98
N ARG A 2 -53.22 -37.00 19.72
CA ARG A 2 -52.28 -36.75 18.58
C ARG A 2 -52.12 -35.27 18.13
N LYS A 3 -53.11 -34.39 18.30
CA LYS A 3 -53.02 -32.97 17.91
C LYS A 3 -52.16 -32.11 18.84
N ILE A 4 -52.14 -32.40 20.14
CA ILE A 4 -51.37 -31.67 21.13
C ILE A 4 -49.86 -31.90 20.89
N ASN A 5 -49.43 -33.11 20.55
CA ASN A 5 -48.04 -33.44 20.27
C ASN A 5 -47.45 -32.68 19.05
N LYS A 6 -48.26 -32.46 18.01
CA LYS A 6 -47.78 -31.71 16.82
C LYS A 6 -47.54 -30.21 17.13
N LEU A 7 -48.40 -29.62 17.98
CA LEU A 7 -48.29 -28.24 18.39
C LEU A 7 -47.02 -28.03 19.27
N VAL A 8 -46.77 -28.95 20.19
CA VAL A 8 -45.61 -28.93 21.09
C VAL A 8 -44.32 -29.08 20.28
N TRP A 9 -44.28 -29.99 19.30
CA TRP A 9 -43.11 -30.15 18.42
C TRP A 9 -42.86 -28.91 17.53
N GLY A 10 -43.92 -28.27 16.99
CA GLY A 10 -43.83 -27.02 16.23
C GLY A 10 -43.24 -25.87 17.08
N LEU A 11 -43.67 -25.76 18.35
CA LEU A 11 -43.17 -24.75 19.28
C LEU A 11 -41.69 -24.98 19.62
N LEU A 12 -41.27 -26.23 19.84
CA LEU A 12 -39.91 -26.61 20.11
C LEU A 12 -38.97 -26.26 18.93
N ILE A 13 -39.39 -26.57 17.69
CA ILE A 13 -38.63 -26.23 16.49
C ILE A 13 -38.48 -24.70 16.35
N LEU A 14 -39.55 -23.95 16.61
CA LEU A 14 -39.52 -22.49 16.58
C LEU A 14 -38.55 -21.91 17.63
N ILE A 15 -38.57 -22.42 18.87
CA ILE A 15 -37.68 -21.98 19.94
C ILE A 15 -36.23 -22.29 19.61
N VAL A 16 -35.90 -23.47 19.08
CA VAL A 16 -34.55 -23.85 18.66
C VAL A 16 -34.11 -22.98 17.48
N GLY A 17 -34.96 -22.72 16.50
CA GLY A 17 -34.70 -21.83 15.37
C GLY A 17 -34.37 -20.40 15.83
N LEU A 18 -35.18 -19.85 16.74
CA LEU A 18 -34.94 -18.53 17.35
C LEU A 18 -33.62 -18.49 18.14
N ALA A 19 -33.33 -19.52 18.94
CA ALA A 19 -32.10 -19.59 19.71
C ALA A 19 -30.85 -19.63 18.80
N LEU A 20 -30.90 -20.38 17.69
CA LEU A 20 -29.82 -20.43 16.69
C LEU A 20 -29.67 -19.08 15.95
N PHE A 21 -30.79 -18.43 15.63
CA PHE A 21 -30.78 -17.11 15.00
C PHE A 21 -30.12 -16.05 15.92
N PHE A 22 -30.54 -15.97 17.19
CA PHE A 22 -29.94 -15.02 18.14
C PHE A 22 -28.48 -15.34 18.44
N ARG A 23 -28.10 -16.62 18.51
CA ARG A 23 -26.70 -17.02 18.66
C ARG A 23 -25.87 -16.58 17.47
N ASN A 24 -26.38 -16.70 16.25
CA ASN A 24 -25.70 -16.25 15.03
C ASN A 24 -25.58 -14.71 14.98
N GLN A 25 -26.63 -13.98 15.35
CA GLN A 25 -26.61 -12.51 15.42
C GLN A 25 -25.61 -12.03 16.47
N ASN A 26 -25.55 -12.64 17.63
CA ASN A 26 -24.58 -12.31 18.67
C ASN A 26 -23.14 -12.59 18.22
N TYR A 27 -22.91 -13.68 17.49
CA TYR A 27 -21.61 -13.97 16.91
C TYR A 27 -21.20 -12.93 15.86
N ILE A 28 -22.11 -12.56 14.95
CA ILE A 28 -21.87 -11.51 13.94
C ILE A 28 -21.57 -10.17 14.63
N ASN A 29 -22.38 -9.77 15.61
CA ASN A 29 -22.18 -8.51 16.33
C ASN A 29 -20.86 -8.51 17.11
N PHE A 30 -20.46 -9.64 17.69
CA PHE A 30 -19.16 -9.79 18.35
C PHE A 30 -17.99 -9.64 17.35
N GLN A 31 -18.08 -10.23 16.17
CA GLN A 31 -17.07 -10.08 15.11
C GLN A 31 -17.03 -8.64 14.59
N LEU A 32 -18.17 -8.02 14.33
CA LEU A 32 -18.25 -6.61 13.92
C LEU A 32 -17.67 -5.68 14.98
N LYS A 33 -17.95 -5.92 16.26
CA LYS A 33 -17.36 -5.15 17.34
C LYS A 33 -15.84 -5.31 17.41
N ARG A 34 -15.30 -6.53 17.27
CA ARG A 34 -13.84 -6.77 17.18
C ARG A 34 -13.19 -6.06 16.01
N ILE A 35 -13.87 -6.03 14.84
CA ILE A 35 -13.39 -5.33 13.64
C ILE A 35 -13.39 -3.82 13.89
N ASN A 36 -14.46 -3.27 14.47
CA ASN A 36 -14.55 -1.85 14.79
C ASN A 36 -13.56 -1.44 15.89
N ASP A 37 -13.40 -2.25 16.93
CA ASP A 37 -12.42 -2.02 17.99
C ASP A 37 -10.98 -2.08 17.43
N ALA A 38 -10.68 -3.03 16.54
CA ALA A 38 -9.38 -3.11 15.85
C ALA A 38 -9.11 -1.88 14.97
N ASN A 39 -10.13 -1.36 14.29
CA ASN A 39 -10.03 -0.14 13.47
C ASN A 39 -9.93 1.14 14.31
N SER A 40 -10.54 1.19 15.49
CA SER A 40 -10.49 2.36 16.37
C SER A 40 -9.11 2.63 16.98
N PHE A 41 -8.19 1.65 16.93
CA PHE A 41 -6.81 1.77 17.45
C PHE A 41 -5.76 2.15 16.40
N VAL A 42 -6.14 2.37 15.13
CA VAL A 42 -5.19 2.82 14.11
C VAL A 42 -5.10 4.34 14.15
N LYS A 43 -4.01 4.86 14.71
CA LYS A 43 -3.74 6.30 14.77
C LYS A 43 -2.57 6.61 13.83
N PHE A 44 -2.83 7.44 12.84
CA PHE A 44 -1.80 8.00 11.98
C PHE A 44 -1.14 9.22 12.64
N PRO A 45 0.12 9.54 12.28
CA PRO A 45 0.75 10.77 12.70
C PRO A 45 -0.08 11.99 12.30
N ASN A 46 -0.03 13.05 13.11
CA ASN A 46 -0.66 14.30 12.73
C ASN A 46 0.17 14.95 11.59
N TYR A 47 -0.52 15.48 10.58
CA TYR A 47 0.10 16.12 9.43
C TYR A 47 1.13 17.18 9.85
N ASN A 48 0.72 18.14 10.68
CA ASN A 48 1.54 19.28 11.08
C ASN A 48 2.77 18.89 11.93
N ASP A 49 2.72 17.73 12.61
CA ASP A 49 3.83 17.26 13.45
C ASP A 49 4.94 16.56 12.62
N THR A 50 4.69 16.35 11.33
CA THR A 50 5.56 15.57 10.43
C THR A 50 6.21 16.39 9.33
N VAL A 51 6.05 17.69 9.32
CA VAL A 51 6.64 18.59 8.31
C VAL A 51 7.11 19.91 8.91
N THR A 52 8.03 20.55 8.20
CA THR A 52 8.46 21.95 8.34
C THR A 52 8.43 22.61 6.96
N GLU A 53 8.28 23.93 6.89
CA GLU A 53 8.42 24.66 5.63
C GLU A 53 9.87 24.66 5.14
N ALA A 54 10.08 24.37 3.86
CA ALA A 54 11.36 24.47 3.20
C ALA A 54 11.47 25.77 2.38
N GLU A 55 12.69 26.19 2.05
CA GLU A 55 12.95 27.44 1.31
C GLU A 55 12.37 27.42 -0.13
N ASP A 56 12.19 26.24 -0.72
CA ASP A 56 11.63 26.05 -2.07
C ASP A 56 10.10 26.07 -2.11
N GLY A 57 9.43 26.31 -0.99
CA GLY A 57 7.97 26.34 -0.87
C GLY A 57 7.33 24.95 -0.71
N LEU A 58 8.12 23.88 -0.70
CA LEU A 58 7.66 22.53 -0.34
C LEU A 58 7.68 22.35 1.19
N GLN A 59 7.06 21.27 1.63
CA GLN A 59 7.13 20.86 3.03
C GLN A 59 8.17 19.76 3.21
N GLU A 60 9.17 20.01 4.03
CA GLU A 60 10.18 19.01 4.36
C GLU A 60 9.70 18.11 5.49
N VAL A 61 9.80 16.78 5.32
CA VAL A 61 9.37 15.82 6.34
C VAL A 61 10.36 15.77 7.51
N THR A 62 9.82 15.78 8.74
CA THR A 62 10.62 15.73 9.99
C THR A 62 10.85 14.30 10.47
N ASN A 63 10.21 13.30 9.86
CA ASN A 63 10.23 11.90 10.27
C ASN A 63 10.65 10.92 9.16
N PRO A 64 11.75 11.18 8.40
CA PRO A 64 12.08 10.41 7.20
C PRO A 64 12.35 8.92 7.46
N LYS A 65 12.67 8.55 8.71
CA LYS A 65 12.89 7.15 9.11
C LYS A 65 11.60 6.39 9.43
N SER A 66 10.46 7.06 9.52
CA SER A 66 9.17 6.41 9.81
C SER A 66 8.67 5.60 8.62
N ASN A 67 8.10 4.41 8.86
CA ASN A 67 7.38 3.68 7.80
C ASN A 67 6.14 4.43 7.31
N LEU A 68 5.62 5.37 8.12
CA LEU A 68 4.49 6.23 7.78
C LEU A 68 4.91 7.59 7.23
N VAL A 69 6.17 7.78 6.84
CA VAL A 69 6.58 9.02 6.19
C VAL A 69 5.75 9.23 4.92
N LEU A 70 5.12 10.39 4.80
CA LEU A 70 4.41 10.80 3.59
C LEU A 70 5.32 11.68 2.75
N VAL A 71 5.70 11.17 1.59
CA VAL A 71 6.46 11.87 0.55
C VAL A 71 5.60 11.89 -0.70
N ASN A 72 5.40 13.06 -1.28
CA ASN A 72 4.60 13.28 -2.48
C ASN A 72 4.97 14.61 -3.14
N LYS A 73 4.20 15.09 -4.11
CA LYS A 73 4.49 16.34 -4.86
C LYS A 73 4.55 17.61 -3.99
N GLU A 74 4.04 17.57 -2.77
CA GLU A 74 4.02 18.71 -1.84
C GLU A 74 5.02 18.54 -0.67
N ARG A 75 5.51 17.29 -0.47
CA ARG A 75 6.31 16.90 0.69
C ARG A 75 7.58 16.22 0.26
N LYS A 76 8.72 16.83 0.57
CA LYS A 76 10.05 16.31 0.22
C LYS A 76 10.77 15.69 1.42
N LEU A 77 11.69 14.79 1.12
CA LEU A 77 12.69 14.33 2.09
C LEU A 77 13.71 15.43 2.37
N PRO A 78 14.37 15.42 3.54
CA PRO A 78 15.55 16.26 3.76
C PRO A 78 16.60 16.02 2.68
N ASP A 79 17.31 17.07 2.34
CA ASP A 79 18.42 16.97 1.39
C ASP A 79 19.43 15.92 1.88
N GLU A 80 20.01 15.15 0.96
CA GLU A 80 20.96 14.06 1.23
C GLU A 80 20.42 12.90 2.09
N TYR A 81 19.09 12.82 2.32
CA TYR A 81 18.53 11.68 3.07
C TYR A 81 18.77 10.36 2.35
N GLU A 82 19.44 9.45 3.05
CA GLU A 82 19.58 8.04 2.68
C GLU A 82 19.03 7.14 3.81
N PRO A 83 18.26 6.09 3.47
CA PRO A 83 17.82 5.12 4.47
C PRO A 83 19.02 4.37 5.06
N PRO A 84 19.14 4.23 6.40
CA PRO A 84 20.33 3.66 7.04
C PRO A 84 20.39 2.12 7.02
N ASP A 85 19.32 1.45 6.58
CA ASP A 85 19.08 0.02 6.76
C ASP A 85 18.69 -0.69 5.45
N LEU A 86 19.25 -0.26 4.33
CA LEU A 86 18.99 -0.86 3.02
C LEU A 86 19.61 -2.27 2.91
N ILE A 87 18.81 -3.23 2.47
CA ILE A 87 19.23 -4.60 2.14
C ILE A 87 18.62 -5.06 0.83
N TYR A 88 19.19 -6.10 0.22
CA TYR A 88 18.60 -6.79 -0.91
C TYR A 88 17.62 -7.87 -0.42
N PRO A 89 16.32 -7.80 -0.77
CA PRO A 89 15.39 -8.87 -0.47
C PRO A 89 15.77 -10.16 -1.22
N ILE A 90 15.48 -11.31 -0.59
CA ILE A 90 15.69 -12.63 -1.19
C ILE A 90 14.43 -13.05 -1.94
N VAL A 91 14.30 -12.60 -3.18
CA VAL A 91 13.16 -12.85 -4.07
C VAL A 91 13.60 -13.26 -5.46
N PRO A 92 12.75 -13.98 -6.24
CA PRO A 92 13.05 -14.31 -7.64
C PRO A 92 13.18 -13.03 -8.49
N LEU A 93 14.29 -12.89 -9.21
CA LEU A 93 14.60 -11.67 -9.98
C LEU A 93 14.07 -11.70 -11.42
N HIS A 94 13.83 -12.87 -11.98
CA HIS A 94 13.33 -13.05 -13.36
C HIS A 94 14.02 -12.16 -14.42
N GLY A 95 15.36 -12.05 -14.32
CA GLY A 95 16.18 -11.27 -15.25
C GLY A 95 16.37 -9.80 -14.88
N VAL A 96 15.77 -9.32 -13.81
CA VAL A 96 16.00 -7.95 -13.30
C VAL A 96 17.34 -7.88 -12.55
N ASN A 97 18.04 -6.76 -12.68
CA ASN A 97 19.29 -6.51 -11.94
C ASN A 97 19.00 -6.36 -10.45
N LYS A 98 19.66 -7.20 -9.64
CA LYS A 98 19.55 -7.17 -8.17
C LYS A 98 19.83 -5.80 -7.56
N GLU A 99 20.74 -5.00 -8.12
CA GLU A 99 21.07 -3.66 -7.62
C GLU A 99 19.88 -2.70 -7.61
N LYS A 100 18.83 -2.99 -8.40
CA LYS A 100 17.60 -2.21 -8.43
C LYS A 100 16.61 -2.58 -7.33
N THR A 101 16.91 -3.57 -6.49
CA THR A 101 15.94 -4.15 -5.53
C THR A 101 16.22 -3.78 -4.07
N LEU A 102 17.17 -2.89 -3.80
CA LEU A 102 17.45 -2.42 -2.43
C LEU A 102 16.19 -1.85 -1.77
N MET A 103 15.91 -2.28 -0.55
CA MET A 103 14.81 -1.77 0.27
C MET A 103 15.26 -1.65 1.73
N ARG A 104 14.56 -0.86 2.52
CA ARG A 104 14.72 -0.88 3.96
C ARG A 104 14.42 -2.27 4.50
N LYS A 105 15.18 -2.69 5.51
CA LYS A 105 15.20 -4.06 6.03
C LYS A 105 13.79 -4.61 6.34
N GLU A 106 12.95 -3.84 7.02
CA GLU A 106 11.59 -4.27 7.35
C GLU A 106 10.73 -4.48 6.10
N ALA A 107 10.80 -3.55 5.14
CA ALA A 107 10.08 -3.64 3.88
C ALA A 107 10.60 -4.80 3.01
N ALA A 108 11.90 -5.05 3.00
CA ALA A 108 12.53 -6.17 2.28
C ALA A 108 12.00 -7.53 2.79
N HIS A 109 11.99 -7.75 4.11
CA HIS A 109 11.44 -9.00 4.68
C HIS A 109 9.93 -9.15 4.45
N ALA A 110 9.20 -8.04 4.47
CA ALA A 110 7.77 -8.06 4.11
C ALA A 110 7.55 -8.44 2.64
N LEU A 111 8.42 -7.96 1.74
CA LEU A 111 8.39 -8.31 0.32
C LEU A 111 8.70 -9.78 0.09
N GLU A 112 9.67 -10.36 0.79
CA GLU A 112 9.99 -11.79 0.73
C GLU A 112 8.76 -12.64 1.05
N ASN A 113 8.04 -12.31 2.12
CA ASN A 113 6.81 -13.02 2.52
C ASN A 113 5.68 -12.84 1.48
N LEU A 114 5.54 -11.63 0.89
CA LEU A 114 4.58 -11.35 -0.18
C LEU A 114 4.84 -12.24 -1.40
N PHE A 115 6.11 -12.31 -1.85
CA PHE A 115 6.51 -13.09 -3.01
C PHE A 115 6.37 -14.59 -2.78
N GLU A 116 6.72 -15.10 -1.59
CA GLU A 116 6.51 -16.50 -1.20
C GLU A 116 5.01 -16.85 -1.27
N ARG A 117 4.15 -15.98 -0.74
CA ARG A 117 2.70 -16.19 -0.77
C ARG A 117 2.14 -16.13 -2.19
N ALA A 118 2.63 -15.23 -3.04
CA ALA A 118 2.26 -15.14 -4.45
C ALA A 118 2.60 -16.44 -5.18
N GLU A 119 3.83 -16.94 -5.05
CA GLU A 119 4.29 -18.18 -5.65
C GLU A 119 3.45 -19.39 -5.20
N ALA A 120 3.15 -19.48 -3.89
CA ALA A 120 2.26 -20.50 -3.33
C ALA A 120 0.82 -20.43 -3.88
N SER A 121 0.42 -19.26 -4.40
CA SER A 121 -0.88 -19.04 -5.06
C SER A 121 -0.82 -19.22 -6.58
N GLY A 122 0.33 -19.65 -7.12
CA GLY A 122 0.56 -19.79 -8.57
C GLY A 122 0.64 -18.46 -9.31
N VAL A 123 1.12 -17.42 -8.62
CA VAL A 123 1.34 -16.06 -9.14
C VAL A 123 2.82 -15.72 -9.08
N LYS A 124 3.41 -15.40 -10.23
CA LYS A 124 4.85 -15.09 -10.33
C LYS A 124 5.03 -13.58 -10.40
N LEU A 125 5.64 -13.00 -9.38
CA LEU A 125 5.97 -11.58 -9.31
C LEU A 125 7.46 -11.35 -9.60
N THR A 126 7.76 -10.17 -10.12
CA THR A 126 9.13 -9.69 -10.40
C THR A 126 9.36 -8.34 -9.72
N PRO A 127 10.44 -8.18 -8.93
CA PRO A 127 10.84 -6.87 -8.38
C PRO A 127 11.53 -6.07 -9.48
N VAL A 128 11.00 -4.91 -9.88
CA VAL A 128 11.54 -4.17 -11.03
C VAL A 128 12.42 -3.00 -10.60
N SER A 129 11.95 -2.16 -9.67
CA SER A 129 12.67 -0.97 -9.22
C SER A 129 12.27 -0.62 -7.79
N ALA A 130 13.23 -0.55 -6.89
CA ALA A 130 13.02 -0.21 -5.48
C ALA A 130 13.74 1.09 -5.09
N TYR A 131 14.67 1.07 -4.14
CA TYR A 131 15.37 2.28 -3.72
C TYR A 131 16.04 3.02 -4.88
N ARG A 132 15.87 4.33 -4.89
CA ARG A 132 16.47 5.25 -5.85
C ARG A 132 17.02 6.46 -5.11
N SER A 133 18.36 6.67 -5.19
CA SER A 133 19.00 7.84 -4.58
C SER A 133 18.51 9.15 -5.20
N LEU A 134 18.70 10.26 -4.50
CA LEU A 134 18.42 11.61 -4.99
C LEU A 134 19.08 11.87 -6.35
N ASP A 135 20.37 11.58 -6.49
CA ASP A 135 21.15 11.81 -7.72
C ASP A 135 20.60 10.99 -8.90
N ARG A 136 20.21 9.74 -8.62
CA ARG A 136 19.62 8.91 -9.67
C ARG A 136 18.24 9.42 -10.08
N GLN A 137 17.43 9.89 -9.13
CA GLN A 137 16.14 10.51 -9.43
C GLN A 137 16.33 11.78 -10.25
N GLN A 138 17.30 12.62 -9.92
CA GLN A 138 17.62 13.82 -10.69
C GLN A 138 18.02 13.49 -12.13
N SER A 139 18.90 12.50 -12.30
CA SER A 139 19.33 12.05 -13.63
C SER A 139 18.17 11.53 -14.47
N LEU A 140 17.28 10.72 -13.86
CA LEU A 140 16.11 10.15 -14.50
C LEU A 140 15.08 11.23 -14.86
N TYR A 141 14.84 12.17 -13.97
CA TYR A 141 13.91 13.27 -14.16
C TYR A 141 14.35 14.17 -15.33
N ASN A 142 15.63 14.55 -15.36
CA ASN A 142 16.19 15.34 -16.47
C ASN A 142 16.13 14.60 -17.81
N TYR A 143 16.38 13.27 -17.80
CA TYR A 143 16.24 12.44 -18.99
C TYR A 143 14.79 12.43 -19.51
N TYR A 144 13.79 12.29 -18.63
CA TYR A 144 12.39 12.31 -19.04
C TYR A 144 11.95 13.67 -19.58
N ILE A 145 12.42 14.78 -19.00
CA ILE A 145 12.17 16.11 -19.57
C ILE A 145 12.67 16.20 -21.00
N GLN A 146 13.87 15.68 -21.28
CA GLN A 146 14.48 15.72 -22.61
C GLN A 146 13.69 14.91 -23.66
N ILE A 147 13.13 13.76 -23.29
CA ILE A 147 12.48 12.85 -24.24
C ILE A 147 10.96 13.02 -24.32
N HIS A 148 10.29 13.46 -23.26
CA HIS A 148 8.83 13.55 -23.15
C HIS A 148 8.31 14.97 -22.90
N GLY A 149 9.18 15.91 -22.47
CA GLY A 149 8.80 17.25 -22.04
C GLY A 149 8.38 17.34 -20.58
N GLU A 150 8.22 18.57 -20.10
CA GLU A 150 7.97 18.85 -18.69
C GLU A 150 6.59 18.34 -18.23
N ASP A 151 5.52 18.61 -18.95
CA ASP A 151 4.14 18.26 -18.56
C ASP A 151 3.98 16.75 -18.36
N TRP A 152 4.51 15.94 -19.30
CA TRP A 152 4.49 14.50 -19.18
C TRP A 152 5.30 14.04 -17.94
N THR A 153 6.52 14.61 -17.80
CA THR A 153 7.42 14.25 -16.70
C THR A 153 6.81 14.55 -15.36
N HIS A 154 6.18 15.70 -15.19
CA HIS A 154 5.48 16.04 -13.94
C HIS A 154 4.31 15.10 -13.61
N SER A 155 3.69 14.48 -14.60
CA SER A 155 2.57 13.55 -14.38
C SER A 155 3.03 12.17 -13.94
N PHE A 156 4.20 11.69 -14.37
CA PHE A 156 4.68 10.32 -14.18
C PHE A 156 5.96 10.21 -13.34
N SER A 157 6.71 11.28 -13.14
CA SER A 157 7.97 11.24 -12.40
C SER A 157 7.98 12.26 -11.27
N ALA A 158 8.46 11.83 -10.12
CA ALA A 158 8.63 12.72 -8.97
C ALA A 158 9.79 13.70 -9.19
N VAL A 159 9.61 14.95 -8.81
CA VAL A 159 10.71 15.90 -8.65
C VAL A 159 11.73 15.30 -7.66
N PRO A 160 13.04 15.46 -7.87
CA PRO A 160 14.05 14.99 -6.92
C PRO A 160 13.78 15.46 -5.50
N GLY A 161 13.90 14.54 -4.54
CA GLY A 161 13.50 14.77 -3.14
C GLY A 161 12.05 14.42 -2.81
N THR A 162 11.15 14.35 -3.80
CA THR A 162 9.72 14.04 -3.60
C THR A 162 9.34 12.61 -4.02
N SER A 163 10.32 11.75 -4.32
CA SER A 163 10.08 10.37 -4.74
C SER A 163 9.99 9.42 -3.55
N GLU A 164 8.93 8.59 -3.49
CA GLU A 164 8.83 7.52 -2.48
C GLU A 164 9.93 6.46 -2.59
N HIS A 165 10.51 6.25 -3.78
CA HIS A 165 11.64 5.33 -3.96
C HIS A 165 12.87 5.74 -3.14
N GLN A 166 13.07 7.04 -2.86
CA GLN A 166 14.17 7.51 -2.02
C GLN A 166 13.98 7.12 -0.55
N THR A 167 12.74 6.81 -0.11
CA THR A 167 12.50 6.31 1.25
C THR A 167 12.99 4.89 1.49
N GLY A 168 13.25 4.11 0.42
CA GLY A 168 13.52 2.68 0.51
C GLY A 168 12.33 1.82 0.95
N LEU A 169 11.13 2.41 0.97
CA LEU A 169 9.87 1.74 1.39
C LEU A 169 8.96 1.39 0.21
N SER A 170 9.26 1.86 -1.00
CA SER A 170 8.49 1.58 -2.20
C SER A 170 9.25 0.69 -3.17
N ILE A 171 8.51 -0.09 -3.93
CA ILE A 171 9.02 -0.93 -5.00
C ILE A 171 7.99 -1.06 -6.12
N ASP A 172 8.46 -1.02 -7.36
CA ASP A 172 7.69 -1.38 -8.54
C ASP A 172 7.75 -2.89 -8.76
N VAL A 173 6.60 -3.53 -8.87
CA VAL A 173 6.42 -4.97 -9.04
C VAL A 173 5.69 -5.26 -10.34
N SER A 174 6.19 -6.21 -11.11
CA SER A 174 5.57 -6.67 -12.34
C SER A 174 5.54 -8.22 -12.38
N SER A 175 5.48 -8.80 -13.55
CA SER A 175 5.52 -10.26 -13.75
C SER A 175 6.23 -10.66 -15.02
N PRO A 176 6.80 -11.90 -15.07
CA PRO A 176 7.40 -12.43 -16.31
C PRO A 176 6.37 -12.57 -17.44
N SER A 177 5.13 -12.91 -17.12
CA SER A 177 4.01 -13.03 -18.09
C SER A 177 3.68 -11.71 -18.76
N PHE A 178 3.92 -10.58 -18.08
CA PHE A 178 3.74 -9.22 -18.59
C PHE A 178 5.03 -8.61 -19.15
N GLY A 179 6.11 -9.40 -19.26
CA GLY A 179 7.41 -8.95 -19.76
C GLY A 179 8.13 -7.99 -18.83
N ASN A 180 7.82 -7.99 -17.54
CA ASN A 180 8.36 -7.12 -16.49
C ASN A 180 8.15 -5.60 -16.79
N LYS A 181 7.11 -5.26 -17.56
CA LYS A 181 6.78 -3.88 -17.89
C LYS A 181 6.05 -3.19 -16.72
N LEU A 182 6.16 -1.86 -16.68
CA LEU A 182 5.47 -0.98 -15.76
C LEU A 182 4.45 -0.14 -16.55
N GLU A 183 3.32 -0.76 -16.85
CA GLU A 183 2.22 -0.19 -17.65
C GLU A 183 0.90 -0.43 -16.89
N GLN A 184 -0.10 0.42 -17.12
CA GLN A 184 -1.37 0.39 -16.37
C GLN A 184 -2.13 -0.92 -16.55
N GLU A 185 -1.98 -1.55 -17.72
CA GLU A 185 -2.58 -2.85 -18.06
C GLU A 185 -2.08 -3.99 -17.15
N PHE A 186 -0.97 -3.80 -16.42
CA PHE A 186 -0.55 -4.74 -15.38
C PHE A 186 -1.66 -4.97 -14.34
N GLY A 187 -2.44 -3.92 -14.01
CA GLY A 187 -3.56 -4.02 -13.08
C GLY A 187 -4.66 -5.01 -13.50
N GLU A 188 -4.81 -5.24 -14.82
CA GLU A 188 -5.79 -6.17 -15.39
C GLU A 188 -5.29 -7.61 -15.45
N THR A 189 -3.98 -7.83 -15.25
CA THR A 189 -3.39 -9.17 -15.23
C THR A 189 -3.79 -9.97 -13.98
N LYS A 190 -3.62 -11.30 -14.06
CA LYS A 190 -3.79 -12.17 -12.88
C LYS A 190 -2.89 -11.73 -11.73
N GLU A 191 -1.65 -11.38 -12.06
CA GLU A 191 -0.62 -10.99 -11.09
C GLU A 191 -0.92 -9.62 -10.46
N GLY A 192 -1.30 -8.62 -11.25
CA GLY A 192 -1.67 -7.28 -10.76
C GLY A 192 -2.95 -7.31 -9.91
N THR A 193 -3.96 -8.05 -10.36
CA THR A 193 -5.22 -8.25 -9.58
C THR A 193 -4.93 -8.95 -8.25
N TRP A 194 -4.08 -9.98 -8.26
CA TRP A 194 -3.67 -10.67 -7.03
C TRP A 194 -2.90 -9.73 -6.11
N LEU A 195 -1.95 -8.97 -6.64
CA LEU A 195 -1.15 -7.99 -5.88
C LEU A 195 -2.04 -6.95 -5.20
N ALA A 196 -2.99 -6.37 -5.94
CA ALA A 196 -3.94 -5.40 -5.39
C ALA A 196 -4.77 -5.96 -4.23
N ALA A 197 -5.19 -7.23 -4.33
CA ALA A 197 -6.00 -7.89 -3.31
C ALA A 197 -5.22 -8.28 -2.05
N HIS A 198 -3.91 -8.57 -2.17
CA HIS A 198 -3.15 -9.22 -1.08
C HIS A 198 -1.97 -8.40 -0.53
N ALA A 199 -1.52 -7.34 -1.19
CA ALA A 199 -0.36 -6.54 -0.75
C ALA A 199 -0.52 -6.06 0.71
N HIS A 200 -1.73 -5.66 1.11
CA HIS A 200 -2.02 -5.16 2.45
C HIS A 200 -1.78 -6.19 3.57
N GLU A 201 -1.90 -7.48 3.26
CA GLU A 201 -1.66 -8.57 4.22
C GLU A 201 -0.17 -8.64 4.65
N PHE A 202 0.71 -8.05 3.84
CA PHE A 202 2.16 -7.98 4.04
C PHE A 202 2.67 -6.57 4.38
N GLY A 203 1.76 -5.62 4.56
CA GLY A 203 2.10 -4.25 4.96
C GLY A 203 2.33 -3.29 3.80
N PHE A 204 2.00 -3.69 2.56
CA PHE A 204 2.07 -2.83 1.39
C PHE A 204 0.67 -2.33 0.98
N VAL A 205 0.63 -1.18 0.33
CA VAL A 205 -0.54 -0.64 -0.34
C VAL A 205 -0.22 -0.41 -1.81
N ILE A 206 -1.21 -0.55 -2.70
CA ILE A 206 -1.13 0.07 -4.02
C ILE A 206 -1.16 1.57 -3.79
N ARG A 207 -0.07 2.24 -4.12
CA ARG A 207 0.14 3.63 -3.67
C ARG A 207 -0.65 4.65 -4.46
N TYR A 208 -0.86 4.41 -5.73
CA TYR A 208 -1.51 5.32 -6.67
C TYR A 208 -2.67 4.60 -7.39
N PRO A 209 -3.80 4.36 -6.68
CA PRO A 209 -4.97 3.71 -7.27
C PRO A 209 -5.69 4.63 -8.25
N GLU A 210 -6.42 4.04 -9.22
CA GLU A 210 -7.02 4.74 -10.35
C GLU A 210 -8.03 5.81 -9.93
N ASP A 211 -8.83 5.51 -8.92
CA ASP A 211 -9.89 6.39 -8.41
C ASP A 211 -9.39 7.49 -7.45
N LYS A 212 -8.08 7.53 -7.14
CA LYS A 212 -7.46 8.48 -6.19
C LYS A 212 -6.47 9.46 -6.84
N VAL A 213 -6.45 9.58 -8.15
CA VAL A 213 -5.54 10.47 -8.91
C VAL A 213 -5.62 11.92 -8.43
N GLU A 214 -6.83 12.42 -8.16
CA GLU A 214 -7.04 13.78 -7.67
C GLU A 214 -6.44 14.04 -6.28
N LEU A 215 -6.29 12.99 -5.46
CA LEU A 215 -5.72 13.08 -4.12
C LEU A 215 -4.20 12.89 -4.14
N THR A 216 -3.73 11.88 -4.85
CA THR A 216 -2.31 11.52 -4.91
C THR A 216 -1.51 12.40 -5.86
N LYS A 217 -2.18 13.00 -6.86
CA LYS A 217 -1.59 13.76 -7.98
C LYS A 217 -0.67 12.93 -8.89
N TYR A 218 -0.76 11.60 -8.79
CA TYR A 218 -0.11 10.65 -9.69
C TYR A 218 -1.17 9.88 -10.48
N ASN A 219 -0.83 9.51 -11.71
CA ASN A 219 -1.64 8.60 -12.51
C ASN A 219 -1.71 7.21 -11.84
N TYR A 220 -2.63 6.38 -12.33
CA TYR A 220 -2.76 4.99 -11.86
C TYR A 220 -1.46 4.21 -12.07
N GLU A 221 -0.92 3.63 -10.99
CA GLU A 221 0.28 2.82 -11.01
C GLU A 221 0.05 1.50 -10.26
N PRO A 222 -0.56 0.48 -10.88
CA PRO A 222 -0.84 -0.81 -10.24
C PRO A 222 0.41 -1.58 -9.82
N TRP A 223 1.56 -1.22 -10.37
CA TRP A 223 2.86 -1.81 -10.07
C TRP A 223 3.52 -1.22 -8.81
N HIS A 224 3.20 0.04 -8.46
CA HIS A 224 3.87 0.77 -7.39
C HIS A 224 3.25 0.44 -6.03
N ILE A 225 3.99 -0.34 -5.22
CA ILE A 225 3.58 -0.68 -3.87
C ILE A 225 4.44 0.00 -2.84
N ARG A 226 3.78 0.50 -1.77
CA ARG A 226 4.43 1.20 -0.67
C ARG A 226 4.26 0.44 0.65
N TYR A 227 5.36 0.16 1.33
CA TYR A 227 5.35 -0.42 2.68
C TYR A 227 5.03 0.64 3.73
N ILE A 228 4.06 0.36 4.58
CA ILE A 228 3.63 1.19 5.71
C ILE A 228 3.39 0.37 6.99
N GLY A 229 3.66 -0.93 6.93
CA GLY A 229 3.38 -1.88 8.00
C GLY A 229 1.96 -2.47 7.93
N LYS A 230 1.85 -3.76 8.28
CA LYS A 230 0.63 -4.58 8.09
C LYS A 230 -0.64 -3.96 8.69
N LYS A 231 -0.55 -3.41 9.91
CA LYS A 231 -1.68 -2.78 10.60
C LYS A 231 -2.27 -1.62 9.79
N TYR A 232 -1.42 -0.74 9.30
CA TYR A 232 -1.81 0.47 8.57
C TYR A 232 -2.25 0.15 7.15
N ALA A 233 -1.53 -0.72 6.46
CA ALA A 233 -1.88 -1.16 5.11
C ALA A 233 -3.25 -1.85 5.07
N THR A 234 -3.52 -2.75 6.02
CA THR A 234 -4.84 -3.40 6.15
C THR A 234 -5.94 -2.40 6.47
N TYR A 235 -5.65 -1.36 7.27
CA TYR A 235 -6.63 -0.31 7.56
C TYR A 235 -6.96 0.50 6.31
N LEU A 236 -5.95 0.98 5.57
CA LEU A 236 -6.17 1.75 4.33
C LEU A 236 -6.94 0.92 3.30
N TYR A 237 -6.51 -0.32 3.05
CA TYR A 237 -7.18 -1.23 2.11
C TYR A 237 -8.67 -1.45 2.44
N LYS A 238 -9.00 -1.75 3.71
CA LYS A 238 -10.38 -2.03 4.13
C LYS A 238 -11.31 -0.83 4.09
N ASN A 239 -10.76 0.38 4.17
CA ASN A 239 -11.53 1.62 4.18
C ASN A 239 -11.40 2.39 2.86
N ASP A 240 -10.74 1.81 1.86
CA ASP A 240 -10.50 2.43 0.56
C ASP A 240 -9.87 3.82 0.68
N LEU A 241 -8.75 3.92 1.43
CA LEU A 241 -8.07 5.16 1.73
C LEU A 241 -6.64 5.17 1.20
N VAL A 242 -6.12 6.36 0.88
CA VAL A 242 -4.70 6.62 0.61
C VAL A 242 -4.07 7.42 1.76
N LEU A 243 -2.73 7.49 1.79
CA LEU A 243 -1.98 8.19 2.85
C LEU A 243 -2.37 9.67 2.95
N GLU A 244 -2.66 10.34 1.85
CA GLU A 244 -3.09 11.72 1.79
C GLU A 244 -4.39 11.97 2.57
N GLU A 245 -5.32 11.01 2.61
CA GLU A 245 -6.59 11.16 3.31
C GLU A 245 -6.46 11.06 4.83
N VAL A 246 -5.54 10.22 5.29
CA VAL A 246 -5.32 9.97 6.72
C VAL A 246 -4.25 10.87 7.34
N MET A 247 -3.42 11.51 6.51
CA MET A 247 -2.35 12.42 6.90
C MET A 247 -2.57 13.82 6.29
N LYS A 248 -3.78 14.33 6.30
CA LYS A 248 -4.12 15.69 5.85
C LYS A 248 -4.17 16.67 7.03
N PRO A 249 -3.98 17.97 6.77
CA PRO A 249 -4.20 18.99 7.78
C PRO A 249 -5.61 18.83 8.37
N LYS A 250 -5.73 18.92 9.69
CA LYS A 250 -7.05 19.04 10.30
C LYS A 250 -7.55 20.45 10.00
N ASN A 251 -8.64 20.56 9.28
CA ASN A 251 -9.34 21.84 9.18
C ASN A 251 -9.77 22.23 10.60
N ASN A 252 -9.24 23.36 11.07
CA ASN A 252 -9.68 23.99 12.33
C ASN A 252 -11.11 24.48 12.18
#